data_98b8b6ef3d40c1feb8a966824f3e6e97
#
_entry.id   98b8b6ef3d40c1feb8a966824f3e6e97
#
_cell.length_a   1.000
_cell.length_b   1.000
_cell.length_c   1.000
_cell.angle_alpha   90.00
_cell.angle_beta   90.00
_cell.angle_gamma   90.00
#
_symmetry.space_group_name_H-M   'P 1'
#
loop_
_entity.id
_entity.type
_entity.pdbx_description
1 polymer ?
#
loop_
_entity_poly.entity_id
_entity_poly.type
_entity_poly.pdbx_seq_one_letter_code
_entity_poly.pdbx_strand_id
1 'polypeptide(L)'
;MRLSFSTRGWQSLDWEQLLESARESGMNGIELYDLYKRQDLIDRGCAFDRYHAAATARQLRENGMAVPCLDSSIDLSVPETDPEGIYRHFEIANAIRTPYVSVIALEEREDLVRERLKKLLERAEKADVTLLIKTTGIYADTGRLRALLDDFASDRLAALWDIHHPCHDCGEDADTTIKNLGAYVRHVHIRDSDETGEYTVIGEGSLPVDEMIRALGSIDYDGYISLVWKPEWIEDMDDPDILFPHFVNYMSRFENTRGKKKRLYPNHDGTGEYVWKKDELLDLNFSQVLDRMVEEFPDQYAFKYTTIDYTRT
;
A
#
# COMPACT_ATOMS: atom_id res chain seq x y z
N MET A 1 -3.18 1.96 -9.34
CA MET A 1 -2.90 1.49 -7.96
C MET A 1 -3.95 2.07 -7.05
N ARG A 2 -4.40 1.33 -6.06
CA ARG A 2 -5.40 1.78 -5.08
C ARG A 2 -4.71 2.03 -3.75
N LEU A 3 -5.19 3.00 -2.98
CA LEU A 3 -4.55 3.39 -1.72
C LEU A 3 -5.31 2.84 -0.53
N SER A 4 -4.57 2.38 0.45
CA SER A 4 -5.05 1.91 1.74
C SER A 4 -4.08 2.28 2.85
N PHE A 5 -4.48 2.10 4.08
CA PHE A 5 -3.60 2.17 5.24
C PHE A 5 -3.78 0.95 6.13
N SER A 6 -2.74 0.60 6.89
CA SER A 6 -2.82 -0.45 7.90
C SER A 6 -3.31 0.12 9.22
N THR A 7 -4.28 -0.53 9.85
CA THR A 7 -4.78 -0.11 11.19
C THR A 7 -3.73 -0.22 12.29
N ARG A 8 -2.53 -0.71 11.97
CA ARG A 8 -1.41 -0.81 12.91
C ARG A 8 -1.03 0.52 13.54
N GLY A 9 -1.08 1.61 12.77
CA GLY A 9 -0.72 2.95 13.22
C GLY A 9 -1.80 3.62 14.04
N TRP A 10 -3.05 3.17 13.94
CA TRP A 10 -4.22 3.87 14.50
C TRP A 10 -5.09 2.94 15.33
N GLN A 11 -4.47 2.19 16.22
CA GLN A 11 -5.18 1.22 17.09
C GLN A 11 -6.06 1.88 18.16
N SER A 12 -5.90 3.17 18.39
CA SER A 12 -6.77 3.97 19.28
C SER A 12 -8.11 4.37 18.64
N LEU A 13 -8.20 4.32 17.31
CA LEU A 13 -9.44 4.68 16.59
C LEU A 13 -10.40 3.50 16.54
N ASP A 14 -11.69 3.76 16.71
CA ASP A 14 -12.72 2.77 16.48
C ASP A 14 -13.00 2.55 14.99
N TRP A 15 -13.90 1.61 14.67
CA TRP A 15 -14.18 1.25 13.28
C TRP A 15 -14.78 2.40 12.46
N GLU A 16 -15.70 3.17 13.04
CA GLU A 16 -16.37 4.28 12.36
C GLU A 16 -15.37 5.42 12.08
N GLN A 17 -14.49 5.72 13.04
CA GLN A 17 -13.42 6.70 12.87
C GLN A 17 -12.44 6.28 11.76
N LEU A 18 -12.05 5.00 11.71
CA LEU A 18 -11.18 4.48 10.65
C LEU A 18 -11.83 4.61 9.25
N LEU A 19 -13.13 4.31 9.14
CA LEU A 19 -13.88 4.46 7.90
C LEU A 19 -14.00 5.93 7.47
N GLU A 20 -14.25 6.82 8.42
CA GLU A 20 -14.37 8.25 8.16
C GLU A 20 -13.04 8.84 7.68
N SER A 21 -11.94 8.59 8.40
CA SER A 21 -10.59 9.05 8.02
C SER A 21 -10.18 8.54 6.63
N ALA A 22 -10.47 7.27 6.32
CA ALA A 22 -10.22 6.72 4.98
C ALA A 22 -10.97 7.47 3.90
N ARG A 23 -12.26 7.74 4.12
CA ARG A 23 -13.12 8.42 3.16
C ARG A 23 -12.74 9.88 2.94
N GLU A 24 -12.45 10.61 4.01
CA GLU A 24 -12.06 12.02 3.96
C GLU A 24 -10.73 12.22 3.25
N SER A 25 -9.79 11.31 3.43
CA SER A 25 -8.49 11.32 2.73
C SER A 25 -8.58 10.86 1.27
N GLY A 26 -9.70 10.28 0.83
CA GLY A 26 -9.86 9.72 -0.52
C GLY A 26 -9.21 8.36 -0.72
N MET A 27 -8.80 7.67 0.34
CA MET A 27 -8.38 6.28 0.29
C MET A 27 -9.62 5.38 0.14
N ASN A 28 -9.43 4.20 -0.46
CA ASN A 28 -10.50 3.25 -0.73
C ASN A 28 -10.22 1.84 -0.17
N GLY A 29 -9.27 1.74 0.75
CA GLY A 29 -8.95 0.51 1.44
C GLY A 29 -8.49 0.73 2.88
N ILE A 30 -8.82 -0.23 3.74
CA ILE A 30 -8.35 -0.33 5.13
C ILE A 30 -7.79 -1.72 5.32
N GLU A 31 -6.50 -1.84 5.54
CA GLU A 31 -5.86 -3.10 5.89
C GLU A 31 -5.96 -3.34 7.40
N LEU A 32 -6.49 -4.47 7.80
CA LEU A 32 -6.68 -4.80 9.20
C LEU A 32 -5.45 -5.53 9.75
N TYR A 33 -4.81 -4.91 10.74
CA TYR A 33 -3.64 -5.45 11.43
C TYR A 33 -4.06 -6.13 12.72
N ASP A 34 -3.57 -7.34 12.91
CA ASP A 34 -3.64 -8.14 14.14
C ASP A 34 -4.99 -8.03 14.88
N LEU A 35 -6.00 -8.64 14.29
CA LEU A 35 -7.37 -8.60 14.81
C LEU A 35 -7.47 -9.11 16.25
N TYR A 36 -6.56 -9.98 16.71
CA TYR A 36 -6.55 -10.45 18.08
C TYR A 36 -6.15 -9.37 19.09
N LYS A 37 -5.26 -8.47 18.71
CA LYS A 37 -4.94 -7.29 19.52
C LYS A 37 -6.01 -6.20 19.39
N ARG A 38 -6.76 -6.20 18.28
CA ARG A 38 -7.93 -5.36 18.05
C ARG A 38 -9.21 -6.02 18.54
N GLN A 39 -9.26 -6.34 19.83
CA GLN A 39 -10.43 -6.94 20.48
C GLN A 39 -11.70 -6.13 20.29
N ASP A 40 -11.59 -4.80 20.24
CA ASP A 40 -12.66 -3.84 19.93
C ASP A 40 -13.33 -4.09 18.56
N LEU A 41 -12.65 -4.73 17.63
CA LEU A 41 -13.20 -5.04 16.29
C LEU A 41 -13.85 -6.42 16.19
N ILE A 42 -13.47 -7.38 17.05
CA ILE A 42 -13.91 -8.78 16.98
C ILE A 42 -14.76 -9.22 18.18
N ASP A 43 -14.87 -8.42 19.22
CA ASP A 43 -15.71 -8.70 20.37
C ASP A 43 -17.20 -8.74 19.95
N ARG A 44 -17.99 -9.44 20.76
CA ARG A 44 -19.42 -9.60 20.48
C ARG A 44 -20.14 -8.25 20.33
N GLY A 45 -20.74 -8.06 19.18
CA GLY A 45 -21.45 -6.82 18.84
C GLY A 45 -20.58 -5.82 18.05
N CYS A 46 -19.29 -6.12 17.83
CA CYS A 46 -18.37 -5.27 17.10
C CYS A 46 -18.31 -5.59 15.59
N ALA A 47 -17.55 -4.78 14.84
CA ALA A 47 -17.62 -4.74 13.37
C ALA A 47 -17.34 -6.08 12.68
N PHE A 48 -16.41 -6.89 13.21
CA PHE A 48 -15.95 -8.14 12.57
C PHE A 48 -16.30 -9.39 13.39
N ASP A 49 -17.21 -9.29 14.33
CA ASP A 49 -17.73 -10.49 14.97
C ASP A 49 -18.50 -11.37 13.96
N ARG A 50 -18.71 -12.62 14.29
CA ARG A 50 -19.38 -13.60 13.40
C ARG A 50 -20.80 -13.23 12.97
N TYR A 51 -21.46 -12.32 13.68
CA TYR A 51 -22.83 -11.89 13.39
C TYR A 51 -22.88 -10.61 12.57
N HIS A 52 -21.87 -9.74 12.71
CA HIS A 52 -21.84 -8.43 12.09
C HIS A 52 -20.94 -8.35 10.85
N ALA A 53 -19.98 -9.25 10.67
CA ALA A 53 -19.04 -9.22 9.55
C ALA A 53 -19.72 -9.10 8.17
N ALA A 54 -20.85 -9.76 7.96
CA ALA A 54 -21.60 -9.64 6.70
C ALA A 54 -22.23 -8.25 6.50
N ALA A 55 -22.67 -7.60 7.59
CA ALA A 55 -23.21 -6.24 7.55
C ALA A 55 -22.07 -5.23 7.31
N THR A 56 -20.94 -5.42 7.97
CA THR A 56 -19.71 -4.62 7.75
C THR A 56 -19.23 -4.75 6.31
N ALA A 57 -19.22 -5.95 5.74
CA ALA A 57 -18.88 -6.16 4.33
C ALA A 57 -19.82 -5.42 3.37
N ARG A 58 -21.09 -5.30 3.71
CA ARG A 58 -22.05 -4.50 2.93
C ARG A 58 -21.77 -3.01 3.08
N GLN A 59 -21.56 -2.52 4.31
CA GLN A 59 -21.21 -1.13 4.60
C GLN A 59 -19.96 -0.69 3.83
N LEU A 60 -18.92 -1.52 3.81
CA LEU A 60 -17.71 -1.29 3.02
C LEU A 60 -18.03 -1.08 1.54
N ARG A 61 -18.82 -1.99 0.93
CA ARG A 61 -19.18 -1.88 -0.50
C ARG A 61 -20.02 -0.64 -0.80
N GLU A 62 -20.99 -0.31 0.06
CA GLU A 62 -21.84 0.88 -0.07
C GLU A 62 -21.04 2.19 -0.01
N ASN A 63 -19.92 2.18 0.73
CA ASN A 63 -18.98 3.31 0.83
C ASN A 63 -17.82 3.25 -0.21
N GLY A 64 -17.81 2.26 -1.12
CA GLY A 64 -16.71 2.09 -2.07
C GLY A 64 -15.39 1.70 -1.44
N MET A 65 -15.42 1.15 -0.21
CA MET A 65 -14.28 0.73 0.58
C MET A 65 -14.03 -0.77 0.46
N ALA A 66 -12.78 -1.18 0.63
CA ALA A 66 -12.40 -2.59 0.72
C ALA A 66 -11.46 -2.84 1.90
N VAL A 67 -11.40 -4.08 2.35
CA VAL A 67 -10.30 -4.59 3.17
C VAL A 67 -9.41 -5.42 2.25
N PRO A 68 -8.27 -4.88 1.79
CA PRO A 68 -7.44 -5.57 0.80
C PRO A 68 -6.68 -6.75 1.39
N CYS A 69 -6.30 -6.68 2.65
CA CYS A 69 -5.51 -7.69 3.34
C CYS A 69 -5.81 -7.70 4.83
N LEU A 70 -5.71 -8.87 5.46
CA LEU A 70 -5.61 -9.02 6.91
C LEU A 70 -4.14 -9.33 7.24
N ASP A 71 -3.46 -8.44 7.95
CA ASP A 71 -2.11 -8.68 8.48
C ASP A 71 -2.23 -9.41 9.82
N SER A 72 -1.93 -10.71 9.83
CA SER A 72 -2.09 -11.54 11.03
C SER A 72 -0.96 -11.38 12.05
N SER A 73 0.19 -10.83 11.64
CA SER A 73 1.43 -10.82 12.44
C SER A 73 1.92 -12.19 12.93
N ILE A 74 1.36 -13.28 12.41
CA ILE A 74 1.76 -14.64 12.80
C ILE A 74 3.11 -14.95 12.17
N ASP A 75 4.08 -15.27 13.02
CA ASP A 75 5.43 -15.67 12.62
C ASP A 75 5.48 -17.21 12.46
N LEU A 76 5.66 -17.64 11.21
CA LEU A 76 5.73 -19.06 10.87
C LEU A 76 7.08 -19.71 11.23
N SER A 77 8.09 -18.93 11.58
CA SER A 77 9.42 -19.42 11.91
C SER A 77 9.64 -19.68 13.40
N VAL A 78 8.80 -19.12 14.27
CA VAL A 78 8.90 -19.27 15.73
C VAL A 78 8.24 -20.57 16.20
N PRO A 79 8.94 -21.50 16.87
CA PRO A 79 8.40 -22.80 17.26
C PRO A 79 7.15 -22.74 18.13
N GLU A 80 7.10 -21.77 19.05
CA GLU A 80 6.02 -21.58 20.03
C GLU A 80 4.76 -20.96 19.41
N THR A 81 4.85 -20.42 18.21
CA THR A 81 3.68 -19.86 17.52
C THR A 81 2.71 -20.97 17.13
N ASP A 82 1.46 -20.84 17.55
CA ASP A 82 0.38 -21.69 17.07
C ASP A 82 -0.09 -21.21 15.68
N PRO A 83 0.21 -21.95 14.60
CA PRO A 83 -0.22 -21.55 13.26
C PRO A 83 -1.74 -21.67 13.07
N GLU A 84 -2.45 -22.39 13.94
CA GLU A 84 -3.91 -22.52 13.85
C GLU A 84 -4.63 -21.22 14.20
N GLY A 85 -3.99 -20.30 14.93
CA GLY A 85 -4.49 -18.94 15.15
C GLY A 85 -4.84 -18.18 13.88
N ILE A 86 -4.21 -18.49 12.76
CA ILE A 86 -4.51 -17.88 11.47
C ILE A 86 -5.90 -18.30 10.92
N TYR A 87 -6.47 -19.41 11.35
CA TYR A 87 -7.76 -19.89 10.83
C TYR A 87 -8.88 -18.89 11.11
N ARG A 88 -8.76 -18.18 12.22
CA ARG A 88 -9.72 -17.11 12.52
C ARG A 88 -9.63 -15.96 11.51
N HIS A 89 -8.43 -15.62 11.07
CA HIS A 89 -8.26 -14.64 9.99
C HIS A 89 -8.88 -15.12 8.67
N PHE A 90 -8.73 -16.40 8.34
CA PHE A 90 -9.37 -16.98 7.14
C PHE A 90 -10.91 -16.92 7.23
N GLU A 91 -11.50 -17.22 8.40
CA GLU A 91 -12.94 -17.10 8.60
C GLU A 91 -13.44 -15.66 8.38
N ILE A 92 -12.74 -14.67 8.96
CA ILE A 92 -13.08 -13.26 8.81
C ILE A 92 -12.85 -12.82 7.35
N ALA A 93 -11.72 -13.16 6.75
CA ALA A 93 -11.40 -12.83 5.37
C ALA A 93 -12.49 -13.33 4.41
N ASN A 94 -12.93 -14.58 4.58
CA ASN A 94 -14.03 -15.13 3.80
C ASN A 94 -15.35 -14.37 4.03
N ALA A 95 -15.70 -14.06 5.29
CA ALA A 95 -16.94 -13.37 5.64
C ALA A 95 -17.03 -11.96 5.05
N ILE A 96 -15.92 -11.23 5.01
CA ILE A 96 -15.85 -9.86 4.46
C ILE A 96 -15.34 -9.78 3.02
N ARG A 97 -15.03 -10.95 2.42
CA ARG A 97 -14.51 -11.08 1.05
C ARG A 97 -13.15 -10.38 0.84
N THR A 98 -12.29 -10.47 1.83
CA THR A 98 -10.89 -10.05 1.74
C THR A 98 -10.09 -11.16 1.08
N PRO A 99 -9.33 -10.86 0.01
CA PRO A 99 -8.64 -11.90 -0.75
C PRO A 99 -7.37 -12.41 -0.09
N TYR A 100 -6.76 -11.64 0.82
CA TYR A 100 -5.42 -11.88 1.32
C TYR A 100 -5.34 -11.91 2.83
N VAL A 101 -4.52 -12.84 3.33
CA VAL A 101 -4.06 -12.86 4.74
C VAL A 101 -2.53 -12.95 4.73
N SER A 102 -1.84 -12.06 5.44
CA SER A 102 -0.38 -12.06 5.47
C SER A 102 0.19 -12.71 6.73
N VAL A 103 1.38 -13.29 6.57
CA VAL A 103 2.20 -13.89 7.62
C VAL A 103 3.65 -13.46 7.46
N ILE A 104 4.45 -13.65 8.51
CA ILE A 104 5.88 -13.32 8.54
C ILE A 104 6.73 -14.56 8.88
N ALA A 105 8.04 -14.45 8.64
CA ALA A 105 9.04 -15.41 9.09
C ALA A 105 10.32 -14.64 9.43
N LEU A 106 10.59 -14.48 10.71
CA LEU A 106 11.69 -13.63 11.20
C LEU A 106 12.95 -14.43 11.52
N GLU A 107 12.80 -15.73 11.92
CA GLU A 107 13.91 -16.58 12.31
C GLU A 107 14.36 -17.51 11.18
N GLU A 108 15.63 -17.90 11.18
CA GLU A 108 16.26 -18.84 10.23
C GLU A 108 15.78 -20.29 10.39
N ARG A 109 14.45 -20.48 10.30
CA ARG A 109 13.76 -21.76 10.44
C ARG A 109 12.85 -22.06 9.25
N GLU A 110 13.44 -22.02 8.06
CA GLU A 110 12.66 -22.23 6.80
C GLU A 110 12.03 -23.63 6.72
N ASP A 111 12.66 -24.63 7.32
CA ASP A 111 12.10 -25.97 7.45
C ASP A 111 10.72 -25.97 8.14
N LEU A 112 10.62 -25.24 9.24
CA LEU A 112 9.38 -25.08 9.99
C LEU A 112 8.33 -24.27 9.21
N VAL A 113 8.77 -23.19 8.55
CA VAL A 113 7.89 -22.39 7.68
C VAL A 113 7.28 -23.28 6.60
N ARG A 114 8.08 -24.08 5.91
CA ARG A 114 7.63 -25.02 4.86
C ARG A 114 6.66 -26.06 5.36
N GLU A 115 6.90 -26.63 6.55
CA GLU A 115 5.98 -27.59 7.17
C GLU A 115 4.61 -26.95 7.45
N ARG A 116 4.63 -25.75 8.03
CA ARG A 116 3.40 -25.02 8.38
C ARG A 116 2.61 -24.58 7.15
N LEU A 117 3.29 -24.07 6.13
CA LEU A 117 2.67 -23.67 4.89
C LEU A 117 1.88 -24.80 4.23
N LYS A 118 2.39 -26.04 4.22
CA LYS A 118 1.67 -27.20 3.68
C LYS A 118 0.29 -27.36 4.31
N LYS A 119 0.19 -27.21 5.64
CA LYS A 119 -1.08 -27.32 6.36
C LYS A 119 -1.99 -26.10 6.15
N LEU A 120 -1.38 -24.92 6.14
CA LEU A 120 -2.13 -23.66 5.99
C LEU A 120 -2.74 -23.51 4.60
N LEU A 121 -2.04 -23.90 3.55
CA LEU A 121 -2.52 -23.78 2.17
C LEU A 121 -3.77 -24.62 1.91
N GLU A 122 -3.89 -25.81 2.51
CA GLU A 122 -5.13 -26.60 2.43
C GLU A 122 -6.35 -25.86 3.04
N ARG A 123 -6.12 -25.08 4.07
CA ARG A 123 -7.16 -24.26 4.73
C ARG A 123 -7.44 -22.99 3.97
N ALA A 124 -6.41 -22.33 3.45
CA ALA A 124 -6.52 -21.14 2.62
C ALA A 124 -7.35 -21.43 1.36
N GLU A 125 -7.11 -22.57 0.69
CA GLU A 125 -7.91 -23.03 -0.44
C GLU A 125 -9.40 -23.19 -0.11
N LYS A 126 -9.72 -23.83 1.02
CA LYS A 126 -11.11 -24.01 1.48
C LYS A 126 -11.80 -22.70 1.85
N ALA A 127 -11.03 -21.72 2.30
CA ALA A 127 -11.53 -20.39 2.68
C ALA A 127 -11.59 -19.41 1.49
N ASP A 128 -11.11 -19.81 0.31
CA ASP A 128 -10.95 -18.95 -0.87
C ASP A 128 -10.08 -17.71 -0.59
N VAL A 129 -8.98 -17.91 0.14
CA VAL A 129 -8.03 -16.87 0.56
C VAL A 129 -6.64 -17.21 0.01
N THR A 130 -5.87 -16.20 -0.38
CA THR A 130 -4.46 -16.34 -0.71
C THR A 130 -3.60 -15.89 0.47
N LEU A 131 -2.68 -16.76 0.88
CA LEU A 131 -1.71 -16.45 1.93
C LEU A 131 -0.54 -15.67 1.35
N LEU A 132 -0.18 -14.55 1.97
CA LEU A 132 0.93 -13.72 1.55
C LEU A 132 2.10 -13.84 2.53
N ILE A 133 3.28 -14.15 2.01
CA ILE A 133 4.52 -14.04 2.79
C ILE A 133 5.03 -12.61 2.64
N LYS A 134 5.22 -11.93 3.77
CA LYS A 134 5.79 -10.58 3.79
C LYS A 134 7.30 -10.63 3.56
N THR A 135 7.82 -9.71 2.75
CA THR A 135 9.27 -9.55 2.51
C THR A 135 9.97 -8.93 3.72
N THR A 136 10.03 -9.68 4.83
CA THR A 136 10.68 -9.30 6.08
C THR A 136 11.38 -10.51 6.70
N GLY A 137 12.29 -10.29 7.62
CA GLY A 137 13.08 -11.36 8.25
C GLY A 137 13.86 -12.16 7.21
N ILE A 138 13.71 -13.49 7.23
CA ILE A 138 14.45 -14.36 6.29
C ILE A 138 14.03 -14.17 4.83
N TYR A 139 12.88 -13.59 4.57
CA TYR A 139 12.36 -13.30 3.23
C TYR A 139 12.50 -11.82 2.83
N ALA A 140 13.28 -11.04 3.56
CA ALA A 140 13.78 -9.76 3.06
C ALA A 140 14.68 -9.96 1.83
N ASP A 141 15.41 -11.09 1.76
CA ASP A 141 16.01 -11.61 0.52
C ASP A 141 14.88 -12.14 -0.39
N THR A 142 14.53 -11.36 -1.41
CA THR A 142 13.42 -11.70 -2.31
C THR A 142 13.73 -12.87 -3.24
N GLY A 143 15.00 -13.17 -3.49
CA GLY A 143 15.41 -14.38 -4.21
C GLY A 143 15.09 -15.64 -3.42
N ARG A 144 15.29 -15.61 -2.11
CA ARG A 144 14.92 -16.69 -1.20
C ARG A 144 13.40 -16.88 -1.14
N LEU A 145 12.64 -15.78 -1.06
CA LEU A 145 11.18 -15.86 -1.12
C LEU A 145 10.71 -16.44 -2.45
N ARG A 146 11.28 -16.00 -3.57
CA ARG A 146 10.97 -16.56 -4.89
C ARG A 146 11.16 -18.06 -4.93
N ALA A 147 12.30 -18.56 -4.44
CA ALA A 147 12.57 -20.01 -4.41
C ALA A 147 11.50 -20.78 -3.62
N LEU A 148 11.05 -20.22 -2.48
CA LEU A 148 9.94 -20.81 -1.72
C LEU A 148 8.66 -20.85 -2.52
N LEU A 149 8.27 -19.73 -3.16
CA LEU A 149 7.03 -19.62 -3.94
C LEU A 149 7.04 -20.56 -5.17
N ASP A 150 8.17 -20.62 -5.87
CA ASP A 150 8.37 -21.52 -7.03
C ASP A 150 8.25 -23.00 -6.61
N ASP A 151 8.81 -23.39 -5.45
CA ASP A 151 8.76 -24.76 -4.94
C ASP A 151 7.33 -25.20 -4.55
N PHE A 152 6.55 -24.29 -3.95
CA PHE A 152 5.15 -24.60 -3.63
C PHE A 152 4.24 -24.58 -4.84
N ALA A 153 4.52 -23.74 -5.83
CA ALA A 153 3.77 -23.58 -7.08
C ALA A 153 2.25 -23.54 -6.86
N SER A 154 1.81 -22.76 -5.85
CA SER A 154 0.41 -22.70 -5.41
C SER A 154 -0.22 -21.35 -5.73
N ASP A 155 -1.41 -21.35 -6.32
CA ASP A 155 -2.20 -20.14 -6.55
C ASP A 155 -2.68 -19.48 -5.24
N ARG A 156 -2.57 -20.20 -4.11
CA ARG A 156 -2.94 -19.71 -2.76
C ARG A 156 -1.74 -19.22 -1.95
N LEU A 157 -0.57 -19.10 -2.57
CA LEU A 157 0.63 -18.56 -1.93
C LEU A 157 1.26 -17.48 -2.81
N ALA A 158 1.49 -16.31 -2.25
CA ALA A 158 2.05 -15.18 -2.97
C ALA A 158 2.88 -14.27 -2.05
N ALA A 159 3.32 -13.12 -2.54
CA ALA A 159 4.14 -12.19 -1.82
C ALA A 159 3.37 -10.91 -1.43
N LEU A 160 3.65 -10.41 -0.23
CA LEU A 160 3.43 -9.05 0.19
C LEU A 160 4.78 -8.33 0.15
N TRP A 161 4.93 -7.39 -0.75
CA TRP A 161 6.15 -6.59 -0.82
C TRP A 161 6.08 -5.44 0.19
N ASP A 162 6.79 -5.57 1.30
CA ASP A 162 7.13 -4.44 2.16
C ASP A 162 8.38 -3.79 1.57
N ILE A 163 8.26 -2.59 1.03
CA ILE A 163 9.33 -1.96 0.24
C ILE A 163 10.60 -1.66 1.04
N HIS A 164 10.47 -1.53 2.37
CA HIS A 164 11.56 -1.17 3.24
C HIS A 164 12.61 -2.29 3.37
N HIS A 165 12.17 -3.49 3.77
CA HIS A 165 13.09 -4.53 4.20
C HIS A 165 14.04 -5.06 3.13
N PRO A 166 13.61 -5.39 1.90
CA PRO A 166 14.54 -5.82 0.86
C PRO A 166 15.63 -4.77 0.57
N CYS A 167 15.25 -3.50 0.54
CA CYS A 167 16.16 -2.41 0.28
C CYS A 167 17.10 -2.15 1.46
N HIS A 168 16.56 -1.95 2.66
CA HIS A 168 17.33 -1.58 3.84
C HIS A 168 18.16 -2.74 4.40
N ASP A 169 17.56 -3.93 4.54
CA ASP A 169 18.20 -5.06 5.23
C ASP A 169 19.11 -5.86 4.29
N CYS A 170 18.78 -5.90 2.98
CA CYS A 170 19.50 -6.70 1.99
C CYS A 170 20.22 -5.85 0.92
N GLY A 171 20.03 -4.53 0.90
CA GLY A 171 20.58 -3.65 -0.12
C GLY A 171 20.02 -3.92 -1.53
N GLU A 172 18.82 -4.49 -1.61
CA GLU A 172 18.20 -4.90 -2.86
C GLU A 172 17.49 -3.72 -3.53
N ASP A 173 17.74 -3.49 -4.81
CA ASP A 173 17.06 -2.47 -5.59
C ASP A 173 15.66 -2.93 -6.06
N ALA A 174 14.85 -1.97 -6.48
CA ALA A 174 13.48 -2.23 -6.91
C ALA A 174 13.40 -3.15 -8.14
N ASP A 175 14.34 -3.04 -9.08
CA ASP A 175 14.38 -3.86 -10.29
C ASP A 175 14.67 -5.33 -9.97
N THR A 176 15.58 -5.57 -9.03
CA THR A 176 15.88 -6.93 -8.52
C THR A 176 14.66 -7.53 -7.82
N THR A 177 14.00 -6.77 -6.94
CA THR A 177 12.77 -7.23 -6.28
C THR A 177 11.68 -7.58 -7.31
N ILE A 178 11.43 -6.72 -8.28
CA ILE A 178 10.42 -6.99 -9.33
C ILE A 178 10.82 -8.18 -10.21
N LYS A 179 12.09 -8.35 -10.53
CA LYS A 179 12.59 -9.52 -11.26
C LYS A 179 12.34 -10.82 -10.49
N ASN A 180 12.49 -10.79 -9.18
CA ASN A 180 12.27 -11.93 -8.31
C ASN A 180 10.77 -12.18 -8.07
N LEU A 181 10.01 -11.15 -7.70
CA LEU A 181 8.67 -11.28 -7.16
C LEU A 181 7.55 -10.70 -8.03
N GLY A 182 7.84 -10.07 -9.18
CA GLY A 182 6.82 -9.34 -9.95
C GLY A 182 5.57 -10.16 -10.29
N ALA A 183 5.72 -11.47 -10.57
CA ALA A 183 4.60 -12.38 -10.82
C ALA A 183 3.82 -12.75 -9.54
N TYR A 184 4.42 -12.57 -8.37
CA TYR A 184 3.89 -13.01 -7.06
C TYR A 184 3.34 -11.89 -6.20
N VAL A 185 3.70 -10.62 -6.46
CA VAL A 185 3.24 -9.48 -5.66
C VAL A 185 1.73 -9.31 -5.78
N ARG A 186 1.03 -9.39 -4.65
CA ARG A 186 -0.43 -9.21 -4.54
C ARG A 186 -0.82 -8.04 -3.65
N HIS A 187 0.07 -7.64 -2.74
CA HIS A 187 -0.13 -6.51 -1.84
C HIS A 187 1.20 -5.82 -1.57
N VAL A 188 1.15 -4.52 -1.26
CA VAL A 188 2.35 -3.71 -1.04
C VAL A 188 2.21 -2.91 0.25
N HIS A 189 3.22 -2.96 1.09
CA HIS A 189 3.39 -2.05 2.22
C HIS A 189 4.37 -0.95 1.86
N ILE A 190 3.98 0.28 2.14
CA ILE A 190 4.82 1.45 1.91
C ILE A 190 5.11 2.17 3.23
N ARG A 191 6.36 2.53 3.41
CA ARG A 191 6.93 3.34 4.48
C ARG A 191 8.29 3.84 4.06
N ASP A 192 8.82 4.82 4.76
CA ASP A 192 10.12 5.42 4.47
C ASP A 192 10.99 5.43 5.72
N SER A 193 12.30 5.52 5.54
CA SER A 193 13.27 5.66 6.62
C SER A 193 14.46 6.49 6.15
N ASP A 194 15.17 7.07 7.10
CA ASP A 194 16.42 7.74 6.82
C ASP A 194 17.60 6.75 6.60
N GLU A 195 18.79 7.29 6.41
CA GLU A 195 20.01 6.49 6.18
C GLU A 195 20.41 5.61 7.39
N THR A 196 19.91 5.93 8.58
CA THR A 196 20.15 5.13 9.81
C THR A 196 19.13 4.03 10.01
N GLY A 197 18.07 4.00 9.18
CA GLY A 197 16.95 3.08 9.29
C GLY A 197 15.84 3.57 10.23
N GLU A 198 15.92 4.82 10.72
CA GLU A 198 14.84 5.42 11.50
C GLU A 198 13.69 5.82 10.57
N TYR A 199 12.47 5.43 10.95
CA TYR A 199 11.30 5.66 10.11
C TYR A 199 10.91 7.12 10.05
N THR A 200 10.57 7.58 8.85
CA THR A 200 10.15 8.95 8.57
C THR A 200 8.83 8.98 7.79
N VAL A 201 8.32 10.18 7.57
CA VAL A 201 7.15 10.40 6.70
C VAL A 201 7.54 10.06 5.25
N ILE A 202 6.61 9.49 4.48
CA ILE A 202 6.84 9.10 3.08
C ILE A 202 7.37 10.29 2.26
N GLY A 203 8.52 10.06 1.62
CA GLY A 203 9.19 11.03 0.75
C GLY A 203 10.17 11.95 1.47
N GLU A 204 10.32 11.83 2.79
CA GLU A 204 11.28 12.57 3.59
C GLU A 204 12.49 11.71 4.03
N GLY A 205 12.44 10.42 3.73
CA GLY A 205 13.52 9.47 3.98
C GLY A 205 14.55 9.37 2.86
N SER A 206 15.38 8.36 2.95
CA SER A 206 16.44 8.05 1.98
C SER A 206 16.13 6.85 1.09
N LEU A 207 15.04 6.13 1.36
CA LEU A 207 14.64 5.03 0.51
C LEU A 207 14.26 5.51 -0.91
N PRO A 208 14.62 4.78 -1.97
CA PRO A 208 14.26 5.13 -3.34
C PRO A 208 12.78 4.80 -3.64
N VAL A 209 11.86 5.35 -2.83
CA VAL A 209 10.42 5.06 -2.88
C VAL A 209 9.84 5.36 -4.26
N ASP A 210 10.26 6.43 -4.90
CA ASP A 210 9.83 6.80 -6.25
C ASP A 210 10.16 5.71 -7.29
N GLU A 211 11.34 5.09 -7.18
CA GLU A 211 11.77 4.01 -8.08
C GLU A 211 10.95 2.75 -7.82
N MET A 212 10.68 2.43 -6.56
CA MET A 212 9.86 1.28 -6.17
C MET A 212 8.43 1.38 -6.69
N ILE A 213 7.83 2.58 -6.62
CA ILE A 213 6.48 2.81 -7.18
C ILE A 213 6.48 2.71 -8.71
N ARG A 214 7.53 3.22 -9.39
CA ARG A 214 7.67 3.06 -10.83
C ARG A 214 7.87 1.60 -11.24
N ALA A 215 8.63 0.84 -10.44
CA ALA A 215 8.84 -0.59 -10.65
C ALA A 215 7.53 -1.38 -10.56
N LEU A 216 6.62 -1.06 -9.62
CA LEU A 216 5.26 -1.59 -9.61
C LEU A 216 4.48 -1.25 -10.89
N GLY A 217 4.70 -0.06 -11.44
CA GLY A 217 4.12 0.32 -12.73
C GLY A 217 4.58 -0.55 -13.90
N SER A 218 5.83 -1.03 -13.87
CA SER A 218 6.42 -1.87 -14.94
C SER A 218 5.77 -3.26 -15.05
N ILE A 219 5.15 -3.75 -13.98
CA ILE A 219 4.41 -5.03 -13.93
C ILE A 219 2.89 -4.85 -13.97
N ASP A 220 2.42 -3.65 -14.34
CA ASP A 220 0.99 -3.31 -14.36
C ASP A 220 0.27 -3.60 -13.04
N TYR A 221 0.95 -3.43 -11.91
CA TYR A 221 0.36 -3.64 -10.59
C TYR A 221 -0.85 -2.71 -10.38
N ASP A 222 -2.03 -3.29 -10.17
CA ASP A 222 -3.29 -2.59 -9.96
C ASP A 222 -3.90 -2.82 -8.56
N GLY A 223 -3.15 -3.52 -7.70
CA GLY A 223 -3.52 -3.81 -6.32
C GLY A 223 -3.51 -2.60 -5.40
N TYR A 224 -3.60 -2.87 -4.12
CA TYR A 224 -3.54 -1.86 -3.06
C TYR A 224 -2.10 -1.65 -2.57
N ILE A 225 -1.79 -0.39 -2.25
CA ILE A 225 -0.60 0.01 -1.53
C ILE A 225 -1.06 0.53 -0.17
N SER A 226 -0.66 -0.13 0.91
CA SER A 226 -1.00 0.23 2.27
C SER A 226 0.09 1.07 2.92
N LEU A 227 -0.27 2.27 3.37
CA LEU A 227 0.58 3.03 4.28
C LEU A 227 0.71 2.26 5.61
N VAL A 228 1.94 1.94 5.98
CA VAL A 228 2.25 1.35 7.29
C VAL A 228 2.89 2.40 8.18
N TRP A 229 2.34 2.56 9.36
CA TRP A 229 2.79 3.50 10.37
C TRP A 229 2.80 2.84 11.75
N LYS A 230 3.56 3.42 12.68
CA LYS A 230 3.50 3.12 14.11
C LYS A 230 3.68 4.42 14.90
N PRO A 231 2.83 4.68 15.91
CA PRO A 231 2.91 5.91 16.70
C PRO A 231 4.26 6.14 17.36
N GLU A 232 4.97 5.06 17.71
CA GLU A 232 6.28 5.12 18.33
C GLU A 232 7.43 5.54 17.40
N TRP A 233 7.20 5.66 16.08
CA TRP A 233 8.25 6.03 15.14
C TRP A 233 8.64 7.50 15.18
N ILE A 234 7.66 8.37 15.32
CA ILE A 234 7.88 9.82 15.47
C ILE A 234 6.91 10.30 16.54
N GLU A 235 7.45 10.95 17.59
CA GLU A 235 6.66 11.48 18.69
C GLU A 235 5.66 12.54 18.16
N ASP A 236 4.42 12.48 18.61
CA ASP A 236 3.31 13.37 18.22
C ASP A 236 2.97 13.39 16.71
N MET A 237 3.37 12.37 15.95
CA MET A 237 3.09 12.27 14.52
C MET A 237 2.25 11.01 14.20
N ASP A 238 1.10 10.85 14.82
CA ASP A 238 0.16 9.76 14.58
C ASP A 238 -1.25 10.25 14.17
N ASP A 239 -1.37 11.56 13.86
CA ASP A 239 -2.62 12.15 13.43
C ASP A 239 -2.96 11.71 11.97
N PRO A 240 -4.06 10.97 11.77
CA PRO A 240 -4.49 10.55 10.43
C PRO A 240 -4.82 11.75 9.53
N ASP A 241 -5.27 12.87 10.10
CA ASP A 241 -5.61 14.09 9.33
C ASP A 241 -4.37 14.77 8.73
N ILE A 242 -3.17 14.41 9.21
CA ILE A 242 -1.89 14.85 8.67
C ILE A 242 -1.30 13.79 7.74
N LEU A 243 -1.16 12.55 8.22
CA LEU A 243 -0.44 11.49 7.52
C LEU A 243 -1.18 10.98 6.28
N PHE A 244 -2.50 10.88 6.32
CA PHE A 244 -3.27 10.36 5.18
C PHE A 244 -3.28 11.33 3.99
N PRO A 245 -3.60 12.62 4.15
CA PRO A 245 -3.48 13.58 3.06
C PRO A 245 -2.06 13.69 2.50
N HIS A 246 -1.04 13.62 3.36
CA HIS A 246 0.36 13.61 2.92
C HIS A 246 0.64 12.41 2.02
N PHE A 247 0.27 11.21 2.46
CA PHE A 247 0.45 9.97 1.68
C PHE A 247 -0.32 10.02 0.35
N VAL A 248 -1.59 10.41 0.36
CA VAL A 248 -2.41 10.52 -0.86
C VAL A 248 -1.80 11.54 -1.83
N ASN A 249 -1.37 12.69 -1.33
CA ASN A 249 -0.70 13.71 -2.16
C ASN A 249 0.63 13.19 -2.73
N TYR A 250 1.44 12.49 -1.94
CA TYR A 250 2.67 11.85 -2.42
C TYR A 250 2.39 10.89 -3.56
N MET A 251 1.40 10.00 -3.40
CA MET A 251 1.04 8.99 -4.38
C MET A 251 0.39 9.55 -5.65
N SER A 252 -0.30 10.68 -5.56
CA SER A 252 -0.95 11.33 -6.71
C SER A 252 0.04 11.69 -7.83
N ARG A 253 1.32 11.90 -7.49
CA ARG A 253 2.40 12.17 -8.47
C ARG A 253 2.61 11.01 -9.45
N PHE A 254 2.21 9.79 -9.09
CA PHE A 254 2.37 8.58 -9.89
C PHE A 254 1.11 8.15 -10.65
N GLU A 255 -0.04 8.76 -10.40
CA GLU A 255 -1.30 8.43 -11.09
C GLU A 255 -1.24 8.79 -12.58
N ASN A 256 -0.49 9.82 -12.93
CA ASN A 256 -0.34 10.32 -14.31
C ASN A 256 0.63 9.49 -15.17
N THR A 257 1.32 8.48 -14.61
CA THR A 257 2.27 7.65 -15.36
C THR A 257 1.63 6.44 -16.05
N ARG A 258 0.39 6.07 -15.72
CA ARG A 258 -0.36 5.00 -16.39
C ARG A 258 -1.22 5.54 -17.53
N GLY A 259 -0.76 5.31 -18.71
CA GLY A 259 -1.49 5.31 -19.97
C GLY A 259 -2.58 6.35 -20.20
N LYS A 260 -2.33 7.27 -21.05
CA LYS A 260 -2.88 8.55 -21.43
C LYS A 260 -2.36 9.61 -20.47
N LYS A 261 -1.24 10.22 -20.85
CA LYS A 261 -0.87 11.54 -20.36
C LYS A 261 -2.17 12.36 -20.33
N LYS A 262 -2.83 12.47 -19.17
CA LYS A 262 -3.78 13.57 -18.98
C LYS A 262 -2.90 14.79 -19.12
N ARG A 263 -2.97 15.41 -20.28
CA ARG A 263 -2.23 16.62 -20.54
C ARG A 263 -2.67 17.60 -19.49
N LEU A 264 -1.74 18.11 -18.72
CA LEU A 264 -2.05 19.24 -17.83
C LEU A 264 -2.67 20.39 -18.64
N TYR A 265 -2.27 20.48 -19.91
CA TYR A 265 -2.80 21.47 -20.85
C TYR A 265 -3.01 20.81 -22.21
N PRO A 266 -4.23 20.80 -22.79
CA PRO A 266 -4.41 20.44 -24.17
C PRO A 266 -3.67 21.48 -25.03
N ASN A 267 -3.12 21.06 -26.16
CA ASN A 267 -2.61 22.02 -27.14
C ASN A 267 -3.69 23.00 -27.54
N HIS A 268 -3.27 24.19 -27.91
CA HIS A 268 -4.13 25.27 -28.33
C HIS A 268 -5.08 24.86 -29.49
N ASP A 269 -4.62 23.97 -30.37
CA ASP A 269 -5.39 23.45 -31.51
C ASP A 269 -6.06 22.09 -31.21
N GLY A 270 -5.89 21.54 -30.03
CA GLY A 270 -6.44 20.24 -29.62
C GLY A 270 -5.83 19.02 -30.30
N THR A 271 -4.82 19.17 -31.16
CA THR A 271 -4.31 18.11 -32.05
C THR A 271 -2.95 17.55 -31.70
N GLY A 272 -2.17 18.16 -30.80
CA GLY A 272 -0.81 17.74 -30.52
C GLY A 272 -0.48 17.55 -29.05
N GLU A 273 0.64 16.91 -28.75
CA GLU A 273 1.23 16.90 -27.41
C GLU A 273 2.08 18.16 -27.24
N TYR A 274 1.74 19.01 -26.26
CA TYR A 274 2.64 20.09 -25.88
C TYR A 274 3.78 19.49 -25.05
N VAL A 275 4.95 19.44 -25.61
CA VAL A 275 6.17 19.03 -24.93
C VAL A 275 6.99 20.29 -24.69
N TRP A 276 7.04 20.73 -23.42
CA TRP A 276 8.02 21.72 -23.03
C TRP A 276 9.41 21.14 -23.28
N LYS A 277 10.17 21.78 -24.13
CA LYS A 277 11.58 21.45 -24.25
C LYS A 277 12.25 21.92 -22.97
N LYS A 278 12.72 20.96 -22.18
CA LYS A 278 13.33 21.21 -20.86
C LYS A 278 14.43 22.27 -20.94
N ASP A 279 15.16 22.30 -22.03
CA ASP A 279 16.23 23.24 -22.28
C ASP A 279 15.75 24.69 -22.49
N GLU A 280 14.53 24.87 -22.94
CA GLU A 280 13.93 26.22 -23.15
C GLU A 280 13.44 26.87 -21.84
N LEU A 281 13.29 26.09 -20.77
CA LEU A 281 12.85 26.59 -19.47
C LEU A 281 14.02 26.94 -18.54
N LEU A 282 15.21 26.39 -18.78
CA LEU A 282 16.37 26.55 -17.90
C LEU A 282 16.88 27.99 -17.82
N ASP A 283 16.66 28.78 -18.87
CA ASP A 283 17.11 30.18 -18.94
C ASP A 283 16.00 31.20 -18.59
N LEU A 284 14.81 30.75 -18.20
CA LEU A 284 13.69 31.62 -17.84
C LEU A 284 13.56 31.76 -16.32
N ASN A 285 13.36 32.97 -15.84
CA ASN A 285 12.92 33.16 -14.47
C ASN A 285 11.42 32.84 -14.32
N PHE A 286 10.94 32.73 -13.08
CA PHE A 286 9.55 32.34 -12.79
C PHE A 286 8.50 33.25 -13.47
N SER A 287 8.75 34.55 -13.52
CA SER A 287 7.85 35.51 -14.18
C SER A 287 7.77 35.26 -15.68
N GLN A 288 8.92 35.03 -16.32
CA GLN A 288 8.98 34.75 -17.76
C GLN A 288 8.29 33.43 -18.13
N VAL A 289 8.40 32.41 -17.24
CA VAL A 289 7.65 31.15 -17.42
C VAL A 289 6.14 31.41 -17.36
N LEU A 290 5.67 32.19 -16.38
CA LEU A 290 4.25 32.54 -16.27
C LEU A 290 3.77 33.36 -17.48
N ASP A 291 4.56 34.34 -17.93
CA ASP A 291 4.20 35.16 -19.08
C ASP A 291 4.06 34.29 -20.35
N ARG A 292 5.00 33.40 -20.57
CA ARG A 292 4.94 32.42 -21.65
C ARG A 292 3.73 31.50 -21.57
N MET A 293 3.40 31.02 -20.36
CA MET A 293 2.19 30.21 -20.14
C MET A 293 0.91 30.99 -20.48
N VAL A 294 0.87 32.27 -20.17
CA VAL A 294 -0.28 33.13 -20.54
C VAL A 294 -0.39 33.32 -22.04
N GLU A 295 0.73 33.51 -22.76
CA GLU A 295 0.74 33.63 -24.21
C GLU A 295 0.26 32.34 -24.90
N GLU A 296 0.68 31.19 -24.39
CA GLU A 296 0.35 29.89 -24.99
C GLU A 296 -1.01 29.33 -24.57
N PHE A 297 -1.46 29.67 -23.35
CA PHE A 297 -2.68 29.15 -22.72
C PHE A 297 -3.52 30.26 -22.07
N PRO A 298 -4.01 31.25 -22.84
CA PRO A 298 -4.67 32.42 -22.28
C PRO A 298 -5.92 32.13 -21.46
N ASP A 299 -6.60 31.02 -21.77
CA ASP A 299 -7.85 30.62 -21.11
C ASP A 299 -7.66 29.64 -19.95
N GLN A 300 -6.42 29.38 -19.53
CA GLN A 300 -6.13 28.47 -18.41
C GLN A 300 -6.08 29.20 -17.08
N TYR A 301 -6.51 28.52 -16.04
CA TYR A 301 -6.38 29.03 -14.68
C TYR A 301 -4.92 29.01 -14.24
N ALA A 302 -4.39 30.14 -13.81
CA ALA A 302 -3.07 30.21 -13.20
C ALA A 302 -3.10 29.56 -11.79
N PHE A 303 -4.19 29.79 -11.06
CA PHE A 303 -4.44 29.21 -9.74
C PHE A 303 -5.91 28.88 -9.58
N LYS A 304 -6.21 27.78 -8.88
CA LYS A 304 -7.57 27.39 -8.55
C LYS A 304 -7.66 27.06 -7.05
N TYR A 305 -8.46 27.83 -6.35
CA TYR A 305 -8.84 27.56 -4.97
C TYR A 305 -10.26 27.00 -4.91
N THR A 306 -10.63 26.34 -3.83
CA THR A 306 -11.96 25.74 -3.69
C THR A 306 -13.15 26.69 -3.86
N THR A 307 -12.92 27.99 -3.67
CA THR A 307 -13.97 29.01 -3.73
C THR A 307 -13.71 30.14 -4.72
N ILE A 308 -12.50 30.25 -5.27
CA ILE A 308 -12.10 31.37 -6.13
C ILE A 308 -11.22 30.86 -7.26
N ASP A 309 -11.65 31.10 -8.50
CA ASP A 309 -10.87 30.82 -9.71
C ASP A 309 -10.23 32.12 -10.20
N TYR A 310 -8.93 32.10 -10.44
CA TYR A 310 -8.20 33.20 -11.04
C TYR A 310 -7.77 32.80 -12.44
N THR A 311 -8.22 33.58 -13.44
CA THR A 311 -7.68 33.54 -14.79
C THR A 311 -6.72 34.69 -14.95
N ARG A 312 -5.64 34.47 -15.67
CA ARG A 312 -4.79 35.57 -16.15
C ARG A 312 -5.34 36.02 -17.49
N THR A 313 -5.93 37.19 -17.52
CA THR A 313 -6.32 37.89 -18.76
C THR A 313 -5.18 38.76 -19.24
#